data_9511150efe22cad6dc54e071d462d492
#
_entry.id   9511150efe22cad6dc54e071d462d492
#
_cell.length_a   1.000
_cell.length_b   1.000
_cell.length_c   1.000
_cell.angle_alpha   90.00
_cell.angle_beta   90.00
_cell.angle_gamma   90.00
#
_symmetry.space_group_name_H-M   'P 1'
#
loop_
_entity.id
_entity.type
_entity.pdbx_description
1 polymer ?
#
loop_
_entity_poly.entity_id
_entity_poly.type
_entity_poly.pdbx_seq_one_letter_code
_entity_poly.pdbx_strand_id
1 'polypeptide(L)'
;MKHYTLKPFQLESKHISQIHNIIEKVVSEKRDEYWKNYTDYSVYDQTMITVSTINDEVKAFSSIYTRDFYGDDVYRLFNRFLVSDDAREDCGSKMYKGDHRFLEMIDQQVKYVKTLNPKFYFLSRQRKNTRWLRWYFDKYNKQYNENMVVSDKQYWICKGNEYGCCQTLIYPKDKIVPFKSYK
;
A
#
# COMPACT_ATOMS: atom_id res chain seq x y z
N MET A 1 -6.28 -18.07 2.05
CA MET A 1 -5.29 -17.00 2.17
C MET A 1 -5.39 -16.41 3.57
N LYS A 2 -4.28 -16.14 4.23
CA LYS A 2 -4.21 -15.47 5.53
C LYS A 2 -3.43 -14.17 5.38
N HIS A 3 -3.79 -13.14 6.15
CA HIS A 3 -3.12 -11.84 6.14
C HIS A 3 -2.60 -11.52 7.53
N TYR A 4 -1.35 -11.10 7.62
CA TYR A 4 -0.69 -10.72 8.87
C TYR A 4 -0.05 -9.34 8.72
N THR A 5 -0.25 -8.47 9.71
CA THR A 5 0.48 -7.20 9.82
C THR A 5 1.42 -7.29 10.99
N LEU A 6 2.71 -7.24 10.73
CA LEU A 6 3.79 -7.51 11.68
C LEU A 6 4.85 -6.41 11.59
N LYS A 7 5.55 -6.19 12.70
CA LYS A 7 6.81 -5.43 12.66
C LYS A 7 7.87 -6.23 11.90
N PRO A 8 8.83 -5.58 11.21
CA PRO A 8 9.85 -6.28 10.44
C PRO A 8 10.56 -7.40 11.20
N PHE A 9 10.91 -7.16 12.47
CA PHE A 9 11.63 -8.15 13.31
C PHE A 9 10.74 -9.32 13.78
N GLN A 10 9.45 -9.27 13.56
CA GLN A 10 8.51 -10.36 13.87
C GLN A 10 8.30 -11.30 12.69
N LEU A 11 8.80 -10.91 11.50
CA LEU A 11 8.76 -11.76 10.32
C LEU A 11 9.76 -12.91 10.45
N GLU A 12 9.35 -14.11 10.12
CA GLU A 12 10.25 -15.24 10.00
C GLU A 12 11.23 -15.03 8.84
N SER A 13 12.47 -15.51 9.00
CA SER A 13 13.51 -15.37 7.95
C SER A 13 13.08 -15.93 6.61
N LYS A 14 12.28 -17.01 6.59
CA LYS A 14 11.72 -17.57 5.36
C LYS A 14 10.78 -16.58 4.64
N HIS A 15 9.93 -15.85 5.39
CA HIS A 15 9.02 -14.86 4.81
C HIS A 15 9.80 -13.66 4.27
N ILE A 16 10.85 -13.23 4.95
CA ILE A 16 11.74 -12.16 4.46
C ILE A 16 12.39 -12.58 3.14
N SER A 17 12.94 -13.79 3.07
CA SER A 17 13.53 -14.33 1.83
C SER A 17 12.51 -14.41 0.69
N GLN A 18 11.28 -14.82 0.99
CA GLN A 18 10.20 -14.87 -0.02
C GLN A 18 9.79 -13.48 -0.52
N ILE A 19 9.77 -12.47 0.36
CA ILE A 19 9.53 -11.07 -0.04
C ILE A 19 10.63 -10.60 -1.00
N HIS A 20 11.90 -10.86 -0.67
CA HIS A 20 13.02 -10.50 -1.53
C HIS A 20 12.95 -11.20 -2.89
N ASN A 21 12.60 -12.48 -2.93
CA ASN A 21 12.42 -13.23 -4.19
C ASN A 21 11.31 -12.62 -5.06
N ILE A 22 10.19 -12.19 -4.46
CA ILE A 22 9.11 -11.50 -5.19
C ILE A 22 9.64 -10.17 -5.78
N ILE A 23 10.42 -9.42 -5.01
CA ILE A 23 11.00 -8.15 -5.47
C ILE A 23 11.97 -8.40 -6.62
N GLU A 24 12.94 -9.29 -6.45
CA GLU A 24 13.94 -9.61 -7.47
C GLU A 24 13.30 -10.05 -8.79
N LYS A 25 12.30 -10.91 -8.72
CA LYS A 25 11.57 -11.37 -9.89
C LYS A 25 10.88 -10.23 -10.61
N VAL A 26 10.14 -9.40 -9.89
CA VAL A 26 9.46 -8.23 -10.46
C VAL A 26 10.44 -7.22 -11.05
N VAL A 27 11.57 -6.97 -10.39
CA VAL A 27 12.61 -6.03 -10.86
C VAL A 27 13.32 -6.58 -12.10
N SER A 28 13.64 -7.88 -12.15
CA SER A 28 14.30 -8.50 -13.30
C SER A 28 13.42 -8.53 -14.56
N GLU A 29 12.12 -8.69 -14.40
CA GLU A 29 11.17 -8.74 -15.52
C GLU A 29 10.79 -7.36 -16.07
N LYS A 30 10.82 -6.33 -15.22
CA LYS A 30 10.40 -4.97 -15.57
C LYS A 30 11.61 -4.05 -15.66
N ARG A 31 12.02 -3.73 -16.88
CA ARG A 31 13.18 -2.87 -17.19
C ARG A 31 12.94 -1.36 -17.00
N ASP A 32 11.80 -0.98 -16.50
CA ASP A 32 11.42 0.41 -16.36
C ASP A 32 12.03 1.04 -15.07
N GLU A 33 12.38 2.33 -15.11
CA GLU A 33 13.03 3.04 -14.00
C GLU A 33 12.23 3.05 -12.70
N TYR A 34 10.92 2.97 -12.79
CA TYR A 34 10.04 2.88 -11.62
C TYR A 34 10.38 1.70 -10.72
N TRP A 35 10.76 0.56 -11.31
CA TRP A 35 11.06 -0.67 -10.59
C TRP A 35 12.47 -0.70 -10.01
N LYS A 36 13.40 0.13 -10.52
CA LYS A 36 14.74 0.28 -9.93
C LYS A 36 14.67 0.77 -8.48
N ASN A 37 13.65 1.53 -8.12
CA ASN A 37 13.42 1.96 -6.75
C ASN A 37 13.09 0.83 -5.77
N TYR A 38 12.88 -0.39 -6.25
CA TYR A 38 12.68 -1.56 -5.42
C TYR A 38 13.97 -2.31 -5.11
N THR A 39 15.06 -2.07 -5.85
CA THR A 39 16.36 -2.68 -5.56
C THR A 39 16.89 -2.30 -4.18
N ASP A 40 16.61 -1.08 -3.74
CA ASP A 40 17.01 -0.55 -2.42
C ASP A 40 15.95 -0.79 -1.35
N TYR A 41 14.93 -1.64 -1.63
CA TYR A 41 13.91 -1.94 -0.65
C TYR A 41 14.47 -2.78 0.50
N SER A 42 14.41 -2.23 1.70
CA SER A 42 14.68 -2.97 2.93
C SER A 42 13.36 -3.23 3.67
N VAL A 43 13.14 -4.48 4.03
CA VAL A 43 12.04 -4.89 4.93
C VAL A 43 12.16 -4.14 6.25
N TYR A 44 13.38 -3.95 6.74
CA TYR A 44 13.65 -3.34 8.05
C TYR A 44 13.42 -1.83 8.11
N ASP A 45 13.39 -1.16 6.96
CA ASP A 45 13.10 0.29 6.88
C ASP A 45 11.59 0.59 6.90
N GLN A 46 10.76 -0.44 6.95
CA GLN A 46 9.31 -0.27 6.99
C GLN A 46 8.81 -0.21 8.43
N THR A 47 7.79 0.60 8.68
CA THR A 47 7.15 0.66 9.99
C THR A 47 6.49 -0.69 10.33
N MET A 48 5.74 -1.20 9.38
CA MET A 48 5.07 -2.51 9.45
C MET A 48 5.00 -3.13 8.07
N ILE A 49 4.89 -4.45 8.03
CA ILE A 49 4.68 -5.22 6.82
C ILE A 49 3.42 -6.06 6.95
N THR A 50 2.57 -5.98 5.94
CA THR A 50 1.45 -6.91 5.76
C THR A 50 1.85 -7.95 4.73
N VAL A 51 1.82 -9.21 5.11
CA VAL A 51 2.03 -10.35 4.21
C VAL A 51 0.74 -11.10 4.02
N SER A 52 0.55 -11.62 2.82
CA SER A 52 -0.54 -12.55 2.49
C SER A 52 0.07 -13.90 2.16
N THR A 53 -0.34 -14.94 2.87
CA THR A 53 0.18 -16.29 2.69
C THR A 53 -0.88 -17.26 2.18
N ILE A 54 -0.46 -18.21 1.34
CA ILE A 54 -1.20 -19.41 0.95
C ILE A 54 -0.29 -20.60 1.24
N ASN A 55 -0.77 -21.56 2.01
CA ASN A 55 0.03 -22.72 2.45
C ASN A 55 1.37 -22.33 3.08
N ASP A 56 1.34 -21.27 3.90
CA ASP A 56 2.52 -20.72 4.59
C ASP A 56 3.62 -20.12 3.68
N GLU A 57 3.29 -19.88 2.42
CA GLU A 57 4.15 -19.15 1.48
C GLU A 57 3.63 -17.73 1.26
N VAL A 58 4.54 -16.74 1.29
CA VAL A 58 4.21 -15.35 0.98
C VAL A 58 3.88 -15.22 -0.49
N LYS A 59 2.65 -14.85 -0.80
CA LYS A 59 2.16 -14.63 -2.17
C LYS A 59 1.99 -13.14 -2.50
N ALA A 60 1.85 -12.31 -1.48
CA ALA A 60 1.82 -10.86 -1.65
C ALA A 60 2.32 -10.18 -0.37
N PHE A 61 2.84 -8.97 -0.52
CA PHE A 61 3.17 -8.11 0.59
C PHE A 61 2.88 -6.64 0.29
N SER A 62 2.73 -5.88 1.37
CA SER A 62 2.64 -4.43 1.34
C SER A 62 3.12 -3.87 2.66
N SER A 63 3.58 -2.63 2.68
CA SER A 63 4.08 -2.01 3.90
C SER A 63 3.25 -0.81 4.36
N ILE A 64 3.32 -0.56 5.65
CA ILE A 64 2.96 0.70 6.28
C ILE A 64 4.25 1.47 6.50
N TYR A 65 4.24 2.75 6.18
CA TYR A 65 5.43 3.56 6.18
C TYR A 65 5.17 4.93 6.79
N THR A 66 6.11 5.40 7.61
CA THR A 66 6.14 6.76 8.12
C THR A 66 7.51 7.38 7.89
N ARG A 67 7.57 8.68 7.70
CA ARG A 67 8.81 9.47 7.58
C ARG A 67 8.62 10.82 8.21
N ASP A 68 9.73 11.40 8.65
CA ASP A 68 9.78 12.72 9.29
C ASP A 68 9.08 13.81 8.49
N PHE A 69 9.16 13.77 7.15
CA PHE A 69 8.51 14.76 6.30
C PHE A 69 6.98 14.64 6.21
N TYR A 70 6.40 13.53 6.67
CA TYR A 70 4.95 13.41 6.81
C TYR A 70 4.46 14.03 8.13
N GLY A 71 5.36 14.18 9.10
CA GLY A 71 5.06 14.55 10.47
C GLY A 71 4.77 13.33 11.35
N ASP A 72 4.83 13.55 12.64
CA ASP A 72 4.55 12.53 13.64
C ASP A 72 3.13 11.98 13.48
N ASP A 73 2.97 10.70 13.73
CA ASP A 73 1.69 9.98 13.68
C ASP A 73 0.96 10.04 12.32
N VAL A 74 1.70 10.25 11.23
CA VAL A 74 1.19 10.17 9.87
C VAL A 74 1.70 8.91 9.18
N TYR A 75 0.78 8.07 8.71
CA TYR A 75 1.09 6.77 8.15
C TYR A 75 0.65 6.67 6.69
N ARG A 76 1.55 6.25 5.83
CA ARG A 76 1.24 5.85 4.46
C ARG A 76 0.98 4.36 4.44
N LEU A 77 -0.25 4.00 4.11
CA LEU A 77 -0.67 2.62 3.93
C LEU A 77 -0.39 2.14 2.51
N PHE A 78 -0.32 0.86 2.37
CA PHE A 78 -0.22 0.18 1.08
C PHE A 78 0.97 0.65 0.23
N ASN A 79 2.08 0.93 0.94
CA ASN A 79 3.35 1.25 0.31
C ASN A 79 4.01 -0.04 -0.19
N ARG A 80 4.61 0.01 -1.38
CA ARG A 80 5.34 -1.14 -1.96
C ARG A 80 4.49 -2.42 -2.04
N PHE A 81 3.31 -2.35 -2.61
CA PHE A 81 2.48 -3.54 -2.84
C PHE A 81 2.97 -4.36 -4.03
N LEU A 82 3.34 -5.61 -3.78
CA LEU A 82 3.71 -6.58 -4.79
C LEU A 82 3.01 -7.92 -4.57
N VAL A 83 2.76 -8.62 -5.66
CA VAL A 83 2.14 -9.96 -5.70
C VAL A 83 3.06 -10.88 -6.50
N SER A 84 3.27 -12.10 -6.03
CA SER A 84 3.99 -13.15 -6.77
C SER A 84 3.26 -13.51 -8.06
N ASP A 85 3.99 -13.96 -9.07
CA ASP A 85 3.41 -14.21 -10.40
C ASP A 85 2.36 -15.31 -10.39
N ASP A 86 2.62 -16.39 -9.66
CA ASP A 86 1.70 -17.50 -9.51
C ASP A 86 0.38 -17.11 -8.82
N ALA A 87 0.41 -16.05 -8.00
CA ALA A 87 -0.77 -15.51 -7.34
C ALA A 87 -1.41 -14.32 -8.08
N ARG A 88 -0.74 -13.77 -9.12
CA ARG A 88 -1.28 -12.60 -9.87
C ARG A 88 -2.55 -12.92 -10.65
N GLU A 89 -2.66 -14.10 -11.21
CA GLU A 89 -3.89 -14.53 -11.87
C GLU A 89 -5.05 -14.56 -10.88
N ASP A 90 -4.76 -14.97 -9.65
CA ASP A 90 -5.72 -15.02 -8.58
C ASP A 90 -6.00 -13.66 -7.91
N CYS A 91 -5.03 -12.76 -7.87
CA CYS A 91 -5.13 -11.47 -7.16
C CYS A 91 -5.12 -10.25 -8.08
N GLY A 92 -4.54 -10.35 -9.28
CA GLY A 92 -4.21 -9.19 -10.10
C GLY A 92 -5.23 -8.85 -11.17
N SER A 93 -5.47 -9.71 -12.12
CA SER A 93 -6.39 -9.43 -13.22
C SER A 93 -7.85 -9.43 -12.76
N LYS A 94 -8.18 -10.19 -11.74
CA LYS A 94 -9.51 -10.29 -11.14
C LYS A 94 -9.82 -9.14 -10.16
N MET A 95 -8.83 -8.37 -9.74
CA MET A 95 -9.04 -7.18 -8.91
C MET A 95 -10.06 -6.21 -9.52
N TYR A 96 -10.09 -6.13 -10.84
CA TYR A 96 -11.09 -5.35 -11.58
C TYR A 96 -12.46 -6.03 -11.69
N LYS A 97 -12.54 -7.32 -11.37
CA LYS A 97 -13.77 -8.13 -11.48
C LYS A 97 -14.39 -8.52 -10.14
N GLY A 98 -13.92 -7.92 -9.03
CA GLY A 98 -14.50 -8.11 -7.71
C GLY A 98 -13.75 -9.06 -6.78
N ASP A 99 -12.48 -9.34 -7.04
CA ASP A 99 -11.64 -10.07 -6.07
C ASP A 99 -11.40 -9.18 -4.83
N HIS A 100 -11.84 -9.65 -3.67
CA HIS A 100 -11.80 -8.93 -2.41
C HIS A 100 -10.52 -9.13 -1.61
N ARG A 101 -9.58 -9.96 -2.06
CA ARG A 101 -8.32 -10.24 -1.33
C ARG A 101 -7.46 -8.98 -1.14
N PHE A 102 -7.47 -8.10 -2.13
CA PHE A 102 -6.80 -6.80 -2.01
C PHE A 102 -7.46 -5.90 -0.94
N LEU A 103 -8.80 -5.91 -0.85
CA LEU A 103 -9.53 -5.18 0.18
C LEU A 103 -9.15 -5.67 1.57
N GLU A 104 -9.00 -6.97 1.75
CA GLU A 104 -8.61 -7.57 3.02
C GLU A 104 -7.25 -7.09 3.51
N MET A 105 -6.26 -6.93 2.62
CA MET A 105 -4.95 -6.37 2.99
C MET A 105 -5.04 -4.90 3.41
N ILE A 106 -5.83 -4.10 2.73
CA ILE A 106 -6.07 -2.69 3.10
C ILE A 106 -6.76 -2.64 4.46
N ASP A 107 -7.80 -3.45 4.66
CA ASP A 107 -8.54 -3.52 5.91
C ASP A 107 -7.63 -3.89 7.09
N GLN A 108 -6.75 -4.87 6.92
CA GLN A 108 -5.77 -5.24 7.94
C GLN A 108 -4.86 -4.05 8.32
N GLN A 109 -4.38 -3.29 7.33
CA GLN A 109 -3.54 -2.13 7.58
C GLN A 109 -4.30 -0.99 8.25
N VAL A 110 -5.52 -0.72 7.81
CA VAL A 110 -6.39 0.31 8.42
C VAL A 110 -6.68 -0.03 9.88
N LYS A 111 -7.08 -1.28 10.16
CA LYS A 111 -7.32 -1.75 11.53
C LYS A 111 -6.10 -1.59 12.42
N TYR A 112 -4.94 -2.01 11.93
CA TYR A 112 -3.69 -1.88 12.68
C TYR A 112 -3.35 -0.42 12.98
N VAL A 113 -3.36 0.46 11.98
CA VAL A 113 -2.99 1.88 12.16
C VAL A 113 -3.97 2.59 13.11
N LYS A 114 -5.26 2.24 13.09
CA LYS A 114 -6.24 2.78 14.05
C LYS A 114 -5.87 2.47 15.51
N THR A 115 -5.23 1.34 15.78
CA THR A 115 -4.76 1.02 17.15
C THR A 115 -3.65 1.95 17.64
N LEU A 116 -2.95 2.62 16.72
CA LEU A 116 -1.88 3.58 17.02
C LEU A 116 -2.41 5.00 17.28
N ASN A 117 -3.72 5.21 17.19
CA ASN A 117 -4.37 6.52 17.30
C ASN A 117 -3.73 7.60 16.40
N PRO A 118 -3.64 7.38 15.08
CA PRO A 118 -2.89 8.23 14.18
C PRO A 118 -3.54 9.60 14.00
N LYS A 119 -2.72 10.64 13.86
CA LYS A 119 -3.17 11.96 13.43
C LYS A 119 -3.78 11.91 12.03
N PHE A 120 -3.14 11.15 11.15
CA PHE A 120 -3.56 10.96 9.77
C PHE A 120 -3.03 9.65 9.20
N TYR A 121 -3.81 9.01 8.33
CA TYR A 121 -3.31 7.92 7.50
C TYR A 121 -3.93 7.97 6.11
N PHE A 122 -3.20 7.49 5.12
CA PHE A 122 -3.60 7.61 3.73
C PHE A 122 -3.00 6.50 2.87
N LEU A 123 -3.64 6.25 1.73
CA LEU A 123 -3.05 5.54 0.60
C LEU A 123 -2.81 6.56 -0.52
N SER A 124 -1.83 6.30 -1.35
CA SER A 124 -1.54 7.15 -2.49
C SER A 124 -1.38 6.34 -3.77
N ARG A 125 -1.83 6.90 -4.89
CA ARG A 125 -1.73 6.27 -6.20
C ARG A 125 -1.37 7.28 -7.27
N GLN A 126 -0.39 6.94 -8.10
CA GLN A 126 -0.10 7.65 -9.34
C GLN A 126 -1.13 7.24 -10.39
N ARG A 127 -2.30 7.88 -10.39
CA ARG A 127 -3.31 7.64 -11.43
C ARG A 127 -4.06 8.91 -11.75
N LYS A 128 -4.14 9.21 -13.05
CA LYS A 128 -4.94 10.31 -13.56
C LYS A 128 -6.45 9.98 -13.51
N ASN A 129 -6.82 8.72 -13.71
CA ASN A 129 -8.22 8.29 -13.69
C ASN A 129 -8.62 7.82 -12.29
N THR A 130 -9.36 8.62 -11.56
CA THR A 130 -9.86 8.34 -10.21
C THR A 130 -11.19 7.57 -10.19
N ARG A 131 -11.87 7.41 -11.32
CA ARG A 131 -13.20 6.76 -11.40
C ARG A 131 -13.16 5.33 -10.86
N TRP A 132 -12.15 4.57 -11.24
CA TRP A 132 -11.96 3.21 -10.75
C TRP A 132 -11.67 3.18 -9.25
N LEU A 133 -10.81 4.09 -8.75
CA LEU A 133 -10.51 4.17 -7.32
C LEU A 133 -11.76 4.49 -6.49
N ARG A 134 -12.62 5.40 -6.95
CA ARG A 134 -13.90 5.70 -6.29
C ARG A 134 -14.78 4.48 -6.20
N TRP A 135 -15.03 3.82 -7.32
CA TRP A 135 -15.83 2.60 -7.35
C TRP A 135 -15.28 1.52 -6.39
N TYR A 136 -13.95 1.37 -6.35
CA TYR A 136 -13.30 0.42 -5.48
C TYR A 136 -13.49 0.78 -4.00
N PHE A 137 -13.24 2.04 -3.63
CA PHE A 137 -13.37 2.47 -2.23
C PHE A 137 -14.81 2.64 -1.79
N ASP A 138 -15.77 2.87 -2.67
CA ASP A 138 -17.19 2.78 -2.36
C ASP A 138 -17.59 1.36 -1.92
N LYS A 139 -17.06 0.33 -2.60
CA LYS A 139 -17.25 -1.07 -2.19
C LYS A 139 -16.55 -1.36 -0.86
N TYR A 140 -15.30 -0.92 -0.71
CA TYR A 140 -14.52 -1.08 0.51
C TYR A 140 -15.25 -0.49 1.72
N ASN A 141 -15.72 0.75 1.60
CA ASN A 141 -16.44 1.43 2.67
C ASN A 141 -17.70 0.66 3.11
N LYS A 142 -18.47 0.13 2.15
CA LYS A 142 -19.66 -0.68 2.44
C LYS A 142 -19.31 -1.99 3.11
N GLN A 143 -18.26 -2.66 2.64
CA GLN A 143 -17.87 -3.98 3.16
C GLN A 143 -17.28 -3.90 4.58
N TYR A 144 -16.50 -2.87 4.88
CA TYR A 144 -15.75 -2.75 6.14
C TYR A 144 -16.30 -1.66 7.08
N ASN A 145 -17.40 -1.02 6.72
CA ASN A 145 -17.99 0.10 7.47
C ASN A 145 -16.96 1.23 7.69
N GLU A 146 -16.25 1.60 6.61
CA GLU A 146 -15.25 2.65 6.58
C GLU A 146 -15.77 3.90 5.86
N ASN A 147 -15.03 5.00 5.96
CA ASN A 147 -15.37 6.30 5.36
C ASN A 147 -14.23 6.89 4.52
N MET A 148 -13.49 6.03 3.82
CA MET A 148 -12.40 6.46 2.96
C MET A 148 -12.92 7.24 1.75
N VAL A 149 -12.29 8.37 1.45
CA VAL A 149 -12.60 9.21 0.28
C VAL A 149 -11.42 9.25 -0.68
N VAL A 150 -11.73 9.21 -1.97
CA VAL A 150 -10.74 9.43 -3.04
C VAL A 150 -10.73 10.91 -3.36
N SER A 151 -9.59 11.58 -3.19
CA SER A 151 -9.48 13.01 -3.45
C SER A 151 -9.69 13.34 -4.93
N ASP A 152 -10.34 14.47 -5.19
CA ASP A 152 -10.45 15.04 -6.54
C ASP A 152 -9.20 15.84 -6.94
N LYS A 153 -8.36 16.16 -5.97
CA LYS A 153 -7.13 16.93 -6.13
C LYS A 153 -5.94 16.00 -6.14
N GLN A 154 -4.93 16.41 -6.87
CA GLN A 154 -3.63 15.76 -6.82
C GLN A 154 -2.76 16.45 -5.76
N TYR A 155 -1.93 15.67 -5.07
CA TYR A 155 -1.07 16.13 -4.01
C TYR A 155 0.38 15.73 -4.25
N TRP A 156 1.30 16.60 -3.89
CA TRP A 156 2.71 16.26 -3.80
C TRP A 156 2.96 15.55 -2.47
N ILE A 157 3.48 14.33 -2.56
CA ILE A 157 3.82 13.53 -1.38
C ILE A 157 5.33 13.55 -1.11
N CYS A 158 6.13 13.72 -2.16
CA CYS A 158 7.59 13.75 -2.07
C CYS A 158 8.09 15.18 -2.25
N LYS A 159 8.46 15.84 -1.15
CA LYS A 159 9.12 17.13 -1.19
C LYS A 159 10.60 16.92 -1.56
N GLY A 160 11.09 17.64 -2.59
CA GLY A 160 12.49 17.58 -3.00
C GLY A 160 12.83 16.47 -3.99
N ASN A 161 11.85 15.76 -4.53
CA ASN A 161 12.06 14.88 -5.65
C ASN A 161 11.99 15.70 -6.95
N GLU A 162 13.06 15.73 -7.71
CA GLU A 162 13.16 16.47 -8.97
C GLU A 162 12.08 16.06 -9.99
N TYR A 163 11.56 14.85 -9.89
CA TYR A 163 10.52 14.30 -10.76
C TYR A 163 9.10 14.56 -10.31
N GLY A 164 8.88 15.20 -9.16
CA GLY A 164 7.61 15.61 -8.63
C GLY A 164 6.52 14.55 -8.74
N CYS A 165 6.27 13.81 -7.67
CA CYS A 165 5.25 12.77 -7.68
C CYS A 165 3.89 13.36 -7.32
N CYS A 166 3.04 13.60 -8.31
CA CYS A 166 1.66 14.00 -8.10
C CYS A 166 0.78 12.77 -7.90
N GLN A 167 0.15 12.64 -6.74
CA GLN A 167 -0.61 11.44 -6.42
C GLN A 167 -2.04 11.77 -5.97
N THR A 168 -2.97 10.89 -6.30
CA THR A 168 -4.30 10.89 -5.72
C THR A 168 -4.23 10.27 -4.34
N LEU A 169 -4.74 10.98 -3.34
CA LEU A 169 -4.83 10.48 -1.97
C LEU A 169 -6.18 9.82 -1.71
N ILE A 170 -6.13 8.75 -0.94
CA ILE A 170 -7.29 8.07 -0.38
C ILE A 170 -7.12 8.11 1.14
N TYR A 171 -8.06 8.73 1.86
CA TYR A 171 -7.94 8.99 3.29
C TYR A 171 -9.31 8.98 3.98
N PRO A 172 -9.36 8.81 5.31
CA PRO A 172 -10.62 8.91 6.05
C PRO A 172 -11.25 10.30 5.93
N LYS A 173 -12.55 10.35 5.71
CA LYS A 173 -13.31 11.60 5.48
C LYS A 173 -13.19 12.59 6.63
N ASP A 174 -13.07 12.10 7.85
CA ASP A 174 -12.99 12.88 9.08
C ASP A 174 -11.59 13.38 9.42
N LYS A 175 -10.58 13.06 8.60
CA LYS A 175 -9.20 13.48 8.81
C LYS A 175 -8.84 14.70 7.97
N ILE A 176 -8.01 15.57 8.54
CA ILE A 176 -7.47 16.74 7.84
C ILE A 176 -6.32 16.28 6.94
N VAL A 177 -6.37 16.66 5.66
CA VAL A 177 -5.30 16.37 4.73
C VAL A 177 -4.10 17.28 4.98
N PRO A 178 -2.93 16.75 5.40
CA PRO A 178 -1.78 17.57 5.78
C PRO A 178 -0.94 18.04 4.59
N PHE A 179 -1.33 17.69 3.36
CA PHE A 179 -0.56 17.98 2.15
C PHE A 179 -1.16 19.13 1.36
N LYS A 180 -0.28 19.92 0.71
CA LYS A 180 -0.72 20.93 -0.24
C LYS A 180 -1.29 20.26 -1.49
N SER A 181 -2.49 20.68 -1.90
CA SER A 181 -3.03 20.24 -3.19
C SER A 181 -2.41 21.06 -4.32
N TYR A 182 -2.20 20.43 -5.46
CA TYR A 182 -1.86 21.09 -6.72
C TYR A 182 -3.11 21.11 -7.61
N LYS A 183 -3.32 22.26 -8.19
CA LYS A 183 -4.40 22.45 -9.18
C LYS A 183 -4.03 21.78 -10.50
#